data_11ab0bf71e7583454158a0114e57ad1d
#
_entry.id   11ab0bf71e7583454158a0114e57ad1d
#
_cell.length_a   1.000
_cell.length_b   1.000
_cell.length_c   1.000
_cell.angle_alpha   90.00
_cell.angle_beta   90.00
_cell.angle_gamma   90.00
#
_symmetry.space_group_name_H-M   'P 1'
#
loop_
_entity.id
_entity.type
_entity.pdbx_description
1 polymer ?
#
loop_
_entity_poly.entity_id
_entity_poly.type
_entity_poly.pdbx_seq_one_letter_code
_entity_poly.pdbx_strand_id
1 'polypeptide(L)'
;MATDKPPEAIVGDRLTTREETVAVAESLTGGLLCSRLTDIPGASEYVDRGVVTYSNSSKQTALGVSREALDANGAVSEAVAAEMAQGMRDTAGTTWALSTTGIAGPTGGTDDKPVGLVYIGVAYAAPWGSEDSFVRVD
;
A
#
# COMPACT_ATOMS: atom_id res chain seq x y z
N MET A 1 26.01 -6.66 -12.30
CA MET A 1 25.84 -6.02 -11.01
C MET A 1 24.43 -6.17 -10.50
N ALA A 2 24.32 -6.50 -9.22
CA ALA A 2 23.00 -6.67 -8.59
C ALA A 2 22.14 -5.40 -8.66
N THR A 3 22.79 -4.26 -8.89
CA THR A 3 22.15 -2.95 -8.99
C THR A 3 21.24 -2.77 -10.20
N ASP A 4 21.32 -3.67 -11.18
CA ASP A 4 20.51 -3.57 -12.39
C ASP A 4 19.12 -4.19 -12.24
N LYS A 5 18.85 -4.84 -11.09
CA LYS A 5 17.51 -5.40 -10.83
C LYS A 5 16.50 -4.30 -10.53
N PRO A 6 15.29 -4.38 -11.10
CA PRO A 6 14.25 -3.43 -10.74
C PRO A 6 13.81 -3.63 -9.28
N PRO A 7 13.26 -2.59 -8.64
CA PRO A 7 12.83 -2.69 -7.24
C PRO A 7 11.91 -3.87 -6.95
N GLU A 8 10.97 -4.18 -7.85
CA GLU A 8 10.03 -5.29 -7.67
C GLU A 8 10.76 -6.64 -7.60
N ALA A 9 11.86 -6.81 -8.34
CA ALA A 9 12.66 -8.03 -8.28
C ALA A 9 13.43 -8.13 -6.97
N ILE A 10 13.96 -7.02 -6.47
CA ILE A 10 14.67 -6.98 -5.20
C ILE A 10 13.72 -7.31 -4.05
N VAL A 11 12.52 -6.73 -4.06
CA VAL A 11 11.48 -7.00 -3.06
C VAL A 11 11.10 -8.47 -3.09
N GLY A 12 10.90 -9.04 -4.29
CA GLY A 12 10.56 -10.45 -4.45
C GLY A 12 11.63 -11.38 -3.88
N ASP A 13 12.89 -11.09 -4.15
CA ASP A 13 14.01 -11.88 -3.60
C ASP A 13 14.00 -11.85 -2.06
N ARG A 14 13.79 -10.69 -1.48
CA ARG A 14 13.78 -10.54 -0.02
C ARG A 14 12.58 -11.21 0.63
N LEU A 15 11.40 -11.06 0.06
CA LEU A 15 10.20 -11.72 0.58
C LEU A 15 10.33 -13.23 0.52
N THR A 16 10.85 -13.76 -0.59
CA THR A 16 11.08 -15.19 -0.75
C THR A 16 12.07 -15.71 0.29
N THR A 17 13.20 -15.02 0.46
CA THR A 17 14.24 -15.42 1.42
C THR A 17 13.71 -15.42 2.84
N ARG A 18 12.87 -14.46 3.19
CA ARG A 18 12.31 -14.32 4.54
C ARG A 18 11.03 -15.12 4.75
N GLU A 19 10.50 -15.73 3.71
CA GLU A 19 9.20 -16.41 3.75
C GLU A 19 8.08 -15.48 4.24
N GLU A 20 8.10 -14.25 3.73
CA GLU A 20 7.13 -13.21 4.07
C GLU A 20 6.21 -12.91 2.90
N THR A 21 5.04 -12.35 3.20
CA THR A 21 4.00 -12.08 2.22
C THR A 21 3.65 -10.60 2.17
N VAL A 22 3.04 -10.17 1.06
CA VAL A 22 2.66 -8.78 0.84
C VAL A 22 1.28 -8.69 0.20
N ALA A 23 0.54 -7.66 0.59
CA ALA A 23 -0.69 -7.25 -0.06
C ALA A 23 -0.61 -5.76 -0.33
N VAL A 24 -1.34 -5.29 -1.34
CA VAL A 24 -1.31 -3.87 -1.70
C VAL A 24 -2.71 -3.29 -1.80
N ALA A 25 -2.85 -2.04 -1.35
CA ALA A 25 -4.07 -1.27 -1.43
C ALA A 25 -3.79 -0.01 -2.24
N GLU A 26 -4.34 0.07 -3.43
CA GLU A 26 -4.06 1.16 -4.36
C GLU A 26 -5.27 2.07 -4.52
N SER A 27 -5.03 3.31 -4.84
CA SER A 27 -6.04 4.27 -5.22
C SER A 27 -5.67 4.84 -6.59
N LEU A 28 -4.93 5.95 -6.66
CA LEU A 28 -4.60 6.59 -7.92
C LEU A 28 -3.81 5.71 -8.90
N THR A 29 -3.04 4.78 -8.39
CA THR A 29 -2.20 3.91 -9.23
C THR A 29 -2.97 2.81 -9.94
N GLY A 30 -4.23 2.56 -9.52
CA GLY A 30 -5.18 1.74 -10.26
C GLY A 30 -4.78 0.29 -10.51
N GLY A 31 -3.89 -0.28 -9.70
CA GLY A 31 -3.39 -1.66 -9.85
C GLY A 31 -1.97 -1.74 -10.37
N LEU A 32 -1.33 -0.64 -10.70
CA LEU A 32 0.02 -0.63 -11.26
C LEU A 32 1.05 -1.24 -10.30
N LEU A 33 0.95 -0.94 -9.00
CA LEU A 33 1.88 -1.48 -8.00
C LEU A 33 1.75 -3.01 -7.93
N CYS A 34 0.54 -3.51 -7.83
CA CYS A 34 0.27 -4.96 -7.83
C CYS A 34 0.78 -5.61 -9.13
N SER A 35 0.54 -4.97 -10.26
CA SER A 35 1.02 -5.45 -11.56
C SER A 35 2.54 -5.57 -11.59
N ARG A 36 3.26 -4.56 -11.08
CA ARG A 36 4.72 -4.60 -11.00
C ARG A 36 5.23 -5.74 -10.14
N LEU A 37 4.62 -5.96 -8.98
CA LEU A 37 5.01 -7.05 -8.10
C LEU A 37 4.77 -8.41 -8.74
N THR A 38 3.65 -8.57 -9.45
CA THR A 38 3.28 -9.85 -10.07
C THR A 38 4.01 -10.12 -11.38
N ASP A 39 4.70 -9.15 -11.96
CA ASP A 39 5.54 -9.36 -13.14
C ASP A 39 6.76 -10.26 -12.87
N ILE A 40 7.13 -10.42 -11.62
CA ILE A 40 8.31 -11.20 -11.25
C ILE A 40 7.94 -12.68 -11.21
N PRO A 41 8.69 -13.56 -11.91
CA PRO A 41 8.47 -14.99 -11.81
C PRO A 41 8.54 -15.48 -10.36
N GLY A 42 7.58 -16.30 -9.95
CA GLY A 42 7.50 -16.78 -8.57
C GLY A 42 6.73 -15.87 -7.63
N ALA A 43 6.15 -14.77 -8.12
CA ALA A 43 5.45 -13.80 -7.28
C ALA A 43 4.29 -14.41 -6.49
N SER A 44 3.69 -15.50 -6.98
CA SER A 44 2.60 -16.18 -6.26
C SER A 44 3.03 -16.73 -4.89
N GLU A 45 4.32 -16.89 -4.67
CA GLU A 45 4.85 -17.33 -3.39
C GLU A 45 4.70 -16.27 -2.29
N TYR A 46 4.66 -14.99 -2.67
CA TYR A 46 4.67 -13.90 -1.69
C TYR A 46 3.58 -12.84 -1.89
N VAL A 47 3.02 -12.69 -3.06
CA VAL A 47 1.92 -11.74 -3.30
C VAL A 47 0.59 -12.43 -2.97
N ASP A 48 -0.10 -11.94 -1.95
CA ASP A 48 -1.42 -12.47 -1.59
C ASP A 48 -2.51 -11.85 -2.45
N ARG A 49 -2.60 -10.53 -2.45
CA ARG A 49 -3.65 -9.79 -3.16
C ARG A 49 -3.31 -8.32 -3.35
N GLY A 50 -3.99 -7.72 -4.29
CA GLY A 50 -4.03 -6.28 -4.44
C GLY A 50 -5.48 -5.84 -4.62
N VAL A 51 -5.85 -4.72 -4.00
CA VAL A 51 -7.17 -4.13 -4.16
C VAL A 51 -7.03 -2.70 -4.64
N VAL A 52 -7.95 -2.26 -5.47
CA VAL A 52 -8.03 -0.87 -5.91
C VAL A 52 -9.23 -0.24 -5.22
N THR A 53 -8.98 0.61 -4.24
CA THR A 53 -10.01 1.31 -3.49
C THR A 53 -10.01 2.76 -3.93
N TYR A 54 -10.58 3.00 -5.10
CA TYR A 54 -10.51 4.30 -5.75
C TYR A 54 -11.42 5.35 -5.09
N SER A 55 -12.56 4.93 -4.57
CA SER A 55 -13.52 5.81 -3.88
C SER A 55 -13.31 5.81 -2.37
N ASN A 56 -13.79 6.86 -1.71
CA ASN A 56 -13.78 6.89 -0.24
C ASN A 56 -14.63 5.78 0.35
N SER A 57 -15.75 5.46 -0.27
CA SER A 57 -16.61 4.36 0.17
C SER A 57 -15.87 3.03 0.15
N SER A 58 -15.14 2.73 -0.92
CA SER A 58 -14.38 1.48 -1.01
C SER A 58 -13.21 1.43 -0.01
N LYS A 59 -12.59 2.58 0.28
CA LYS A 59 -11.57 2.64 1.33
C LYS A 59 -12.14 2.24 2.69
N GLN A 60 -13.36 2.66 2.99
CA GLN A 60 -14.03 2.29 4.23
C GLN A 60 -14.45 0.82 4.24
N THR A 61 -15.11 0.36 3.20
CA THR A 61 -15.69 -0.99 3.19
C THR A 61 -14.66 -2.10 3.02
N ALA A 62 -13.64 -1.89 2.19
CA ALA A 62 -12.63 -2.89 1.91
C ALA A 62 -11.46 -2.86 2.90
N LEU A 63 -11.10 -1.70 3.42
CA LEU A 63 -9.90 -1.50 4.21
C LEU A 63 -10.17 -1.02 5.64
N GLY A 64 -11.40 -0.66 5.96
CA GLY A 64 -11.72 -0.13 7.28
C GLY A 64 -11.16 1.26 7.54
N VAL A 65 -10.85 2.02 6.50
CA VAL A 65 -10.43 3.41 6.68
C VAL A 65 -11.56 4.17 7.37
N SER A 66 -11.22 4.91 8.41
CA SER A 66 -12.21 5.59 9.23
C SER A 66 -12.79 6.80 8.50
N ARG A 67 -14.09 7.03 8.73
CA ARG A 67 -14.77 8.19 8.21
C ARG A 67 -14.15 9.48 8.77
N GLU A 68 -13.74 9.44 10.04
CA GLU A 68 -13.10 10.57 10.71
C GLU A 68 -11.82 10.99 9.99
N ALA A 69 -10.97 10.03 9.60
CA ALA A 69 -9.73 10.34 8.89
C ALA A 69 -10.03 10.95 7.51
N LEU A 70 -11.01 10.39 6.79
CA LEU A 70 -11.43 10.91 5.49
C LEU A 70 -12.01 12.32 5.59
N ASP A 71 -12.86 12.57 6.58
CA ASP A 71 -13.51 13.87 6.76
C ASP A 71 -12.51 14.93 7.24
N ALA A 72 -11.60 14.56 8.14
CA ALA A 72 -10.64 15.51 8.71
C ALA A 72 -9.48 15.84 7.78
N ASN A 73 -8.99 14.85 7.01
CA ASN A 73 -7.73 14.97 6.28
C ASN A 73 -7.89 14.81 4.76
N GLY A 74 -9.03 14.29 4.30
CA GLY A 74 -9.23 13.92 2.91
C GLY A 74 -8.51 12.62 2.56
N ALA A 75 -8.85 12.06 1.41
CA ALA A 75 -8.29 10.79 0.96
C ALA A 75 -6.77 10.87 0.72
N VAL A 76 -6.28 12.01 0.26
CA VAL A 76 -4.86 12.23 -0.01
C VAL A 76 -4.20 12.82 1.23
N SER A 77 -3.75 11.95 2.13
CA SER A 77 -3.18 12.37 3.41
C SER A 77 -2.36 11.23 4.02
N GLU A 78 -1.46 11.58 4.94
CA GLU A 78 -0.70 10.59 5.69
C GLU A 78 -1.62 9.68 6.50
N ALA A 79 -2.64 10.25 7.14
CA ALA A 79 -3.56 9.48 7.97
C ALA A 79 -4.28 8.40 7.15
N VAL A 80 -4.79 8.76 5.97
CA VAL A 80 -5.52 7.80 5.13
C VAL A 80 -4.56 6.76 4.53
N ALA A 81 -3.36 7.17 4.10
CA ALA A 81 -2.36 6.22 3.62
C ALA A 81 -1.99 5.20 4.69
N ALA A 82 -1.81 5.65 5.94
CA ALA A 82 -1.51 4.77 7.07
C ALA A 82 -2.66 3.78 7.33
N GLU A 83 -3.89 4.26 7.37
CA GLU A 83 -5.06 3.41 7.61
C GLU A 83 -5.32 2.43 6.46
N MET A 84 -5.04 2.84 5.22
CA MET A 84 -5.13 1.94 4.07
C MET A 84 -4.14 0.79 4.19
N ALA A 85 -2.88 1.10 4.48
CA ALA A 85 -1.84 0.08 4.63
C ALA A 85 -2.14 -0.86 5.80
N GLN A 86 -2.51 -0.31 6.94
CA GLN A 86 -2.85 -1.08 8.12
C GLN A 86 -4.08 -1.96 7.88
N GLY A 87 -5.12 -1.40 7.27
CA GLY A 87 -6.33 -2.15 6.95
C GLY A 87 -6.07 -3.28 5.97
N MET A 88 -5.22 -3.04 4.97
CA MET A 88 -4.85 -4.09 4.03
C MET A 88 -4.06 -5.20 4.70
N ARG A 89 -3.08 -4.86 5.53
CA ARG A 89 -2.31 -5.84 6.30
C ARG A 89 -3.23 -6.73 7.14
N ASP A 90 -4.14 -6.12 7.86
CA ASP A 90 -5.02 -6.82 8.79
C ASP A 90 -6.06 -7.67 8.05
N THR A 91 -6.60 -7.17 6.94
CA THR A 91 -7.59 -7.89 6.13
C THR A 91 -6.96 -9.08 5.42
N ALA A 92 -5.78 -8.91 4.83
CA ALA A 92 -5.10 -9.96 4.10
C ALA A 92 -4.37 -10.94 5.01
N GLY A 93 -4.00 -10.52 6.21
CA GLY A 93 -3.19 -11.34 7.12
C GLY A 93 -1.76 -11.52 6.62
N THR A 94 -1.26 -10.58 5.81
CA THR A 94 0.09 -10.64 5.26
C THR A 94 1.11 -10.03 6.22
N THR A 95 2.39 -10.33 5.99
CA THR A 95 3.49 -9.74 6.76
C THR A 95 3.59 -8.25 6.49
N TRP A 96 3.46 -7.88 5.21
CA TRP A 96 3.58 -6.50 4.74
C TRP A 96 2.35 -6.08 3.98
N ALA A 97 2.01 -4.82 4.06
CA ALA A 97 1.05 -4.21 3.16
C ALA A 97 1.55 -2.84 2.71
N LEU A 98 1.26 -2.51 1.47
CA LEU A 98 1.59 -1.21 0.87
C LEU A 98 0.30 -0.50 0.53
N SER A 99 0.30 0.83 0.63
CA SER A 99 -0.81 1.63 0.16
C SER A 99 -0.34 2.78 -0.70
N THR A 100 -1.19 3.22 -1.62
CA THR A 100 -0.99 4.45 -2.40
C THR A 100 -2.25 5.27 -2.36
N THR A 101 -2.11 6.57 -2.11
CA THR A 101 -3.20 7.52 -2.29
C THR A 101 -2.59 8.84 -2.77
N GLY A 102 -3.26 9.51 -3.70
CA GLY A 102 -2.67 10.70 -4.30
C GLY A 102 -3.56 11.32 -5.36
N ILE A 103 -3.01 12.33 -5.99
CA ILE A 103 -3.69 13.10 -7.04
C ILE A 103 -2.95 12.88 -8.36
N ALA A 104 -3.51 12.00 -9.19
CA ALA A 104 -2.90 11.64 -10.47
C ALA A 104 -2.97 12.79 -11.49
N GLY A 105 -4.01 13.63 -11.40
CA GLY A 105 -4.26 14.67 -12.39
C GLY A 105 -4.95 14.12 -13.64
N PRO A 106 -5.06 14.97 -14.69
CA PRO A 106 -4.56 16.35 -14.81
C PRO A 106 -5.29 17.37 -13.94
N THR A 107 -6.46 17.01 -13.36
CA THR A 107 -7.26 17.89 -12.52
C THR A 107 -7.32 17.37 -11.08
N GLY A 108 -7.97 18.12 -10.18
CA GLY A 108 -8.18 17.70 -8.80
C GLY A 108 -7.14 18.20 -7.80
N GLY A 109 -6.07 18.85 -8.28
CA GLY A 109 -5.06 19.42 -7.40
C GLY A 109 -5.49 20.75 -6.78
N THR A 110 -4.93 21.03 -5.61
CA THR A 110 -5.07 22.32 -4.92
C THR A 110 -3.68 22.84 -4.57
N ASP A 111 -3.58 24.05 -4.02
CA ASP A 111 -2.29 24.60 -3.60
C ASP A 111 -1.63 23.74 -2.52
N ASP A 112 -2.43 23.23 -1.58
CA ASP A 112 -1.93 22.37 -0.50
C ASP A 112 -1.70 20.93 -0.95
N LYS A 113 -2.49 20.46 -1.91
CA LYS A 113 -2.42 19.09 -2.43
C LYS A 113 -2.36 19.15 -3.95
N PRO A 114 -1.18 19.45 -4.52
CA PRO A 114 -1.05 19.60 -5.97
C PRO A 114 -1.13 18.26 -6.71
N VAL A 115 -1.41 18.34 -8.00
CA VAL A 115 -1.31 17.19 -8.90
C VAL A 115 0.09 16.60 -8.79
N GLY A 116 0.18 15.29 -8.67
CA GLY A 116 1.43 14.58 -8.48
C GLY A 116 1.78 14.29 -7.02
N LEU A 117 1.02 14.85 -6.06
CA LEU A 117 1.21 14.50 -4.65
C LEU A 117 0.74 13.08 -4.41
N VAL A 118 1.61 12.25 -3.86
CA VAL A 118 1.31 10.85 -3.54
C VAL A 118 1.83 10.53 -2.13
N TYR A 119 1.01 9.86 -1.34
CA TYR A 119 1.43 9.27 -0.08
C TYR A 119 1.51 7.77 -0.24
N ILE A 120 2.58 7.19 0.28
CA ILE A 120 2.83 5.75 0.25
C ILE A 120 2.87 5.25 1.69
N GLY A 121 2.00 4.30 2.02
CA GLY A 121 1.99 3.67 3.33
C GLY A 121 2.64 2.30 3.28
N VAL A 122 3.36 1.94 4.34
CA VAL A 122 3.94 0.61 4.53
C VAL A 122 3.57 0.13 5.92
N ALA A 123 2.90 -1.00 6.00
CA ALA A 123 2.55 -1.62 7.27
C ALA A 123 3.26 -2.96 7.41
N TYR A 124 3.82 -3.21 8.57
CA TYR A 124 4.51 -4.45 8.90
C TYR A 124 3.81 -5.13 10.07
N ALA A 125 3.57 -6.42 9.95
CA ALA A 125 3.04 -7.26 11.03
C ALA A 125 4.16 -8.13 11.57
N ALA A 126 4.65 -7.82 12.76
CA ALA A 126 5.65 -8.62 13.45
C ALA A 126 5.06 -9.97 13.87
N PRO A 127 5.91 -10.98 14.13
CA PRO A 127 5.46 -12.26 14.65
C PRO A 127 4.63 -12.09 15.94
N TRP A 128 3.71 -13.02 16.16
CA TRP A 128 2.85 -12.99 17.35
C TRP A 128 3.69 -12.90 18.61
N GLY A 129 3.31 -12.01 19.51
CA GLY A 129 4.02 -11.77 20.76
C GLY A 129 5.12 -10.72 20.69
N SER A 130 5.48 -10.24 19.48
CA SER A 130 6.41 -9.15 19.29
C SER A 130 5.69 -7.80 19.25
N GLU A 131 6.35 -6.76 19.73
CA GLU A 131 5.84 -5.37 19.66
C GLU A 131 6.44 -4.59 18.48
N ASP A 132 7.08 -5.27 17.53
CA ASP A 132 7.83 -4.63 16.45
C ASP A 132 6.98 -4.26 15.22
N SER A 133 5.66 -4.49 15.26
CA SER A 133 4.75 -4.07 14.19
C SER A 133 4.76 -2.54 14.06
N PHE A 134 4.70 -2.05 12.82
CA PHE A 134 4.70 -0.61 12.58
C PHE A 134 3.92 -0.23 11.33
N VAL A 135 3.62 1.07 11.22
CA VAL A 135 3.11 1.69 10.01
C VAL A 135 3.94 2.93 9.74
N ARG A 136 4.39 3.08 8.51
CA ARG A 136 5.19 4.22 8.07
C ARG A 136 4.57 4.83 6.83
N VAL A 137 4.64 6.15 6.71
CA VAL A 137 4.15 6.87 5.54
C VAL A 137 5.23 7.80 5.00
N ASP A 138 5.31 7.81 3.67
CA ASP A 138 6.22 8.70 2.95
C ASP A 138 5.46 9.49 1.88
#